data_8218dc1a064032ae0769ca2d994d3f21
#
_entry.id   8218dc1a064032ae0769ca2d994d3f21
#
_cell.length_a   1.000
_cell.length_b   1.000
_cell.length_c   1.000
_cell.angle_alpha   90.00
_cell.angle_beta   90.00
_cell.angle_gamma   90.00
#
_symmetry.space_group_name_H-M   'P 1'
#
loop_
_entity.id
_entity.type
_entity.pdbx_description
1 polymer ?
#
loop_
_entity_poly.entity_id
_entity_poly.type
_entity_poly.pdbx_seq_one_letter_code
_entity_poly.pdbx_strand_id
1 'polypeptide(L)'
;MKTLQDRLRGSLIGGAIGDALGYPVEFIKTYRGIQEKYGERGITRLVPQKQRLDDEEFSDKAVVSDDTQMTLFTANGLLNAKRLNINPKYAICMAYIEWYQTQIGKWSNKYKDCWIARIPELNKRRGPGHTCLTALYAIYKGQEPYNTSKGDGGVMRVAPIPLYALVDGRMSIADSDRLAGDAAEITHQHPLGYIPAALVAHIIYRLAEDEMPTRQSLEDYIHEGMEAIEKLFPSYPYDVKYMGELADKAIALADNDKPDVANIESIGGGWTGEEALAIALYCAVRHFDNFEQALIAAVNHAGDSDSSGAITGNILGAAVGYDAIPRKFKDDLELHDVILHMADDIYRGEVTKM
;
A
#
# COMPACT_ATOMS: atom_id res chain seq x y z
N MET A 1 -18.24 9.96 -16.01
CA MET A 1 -18.10 8.96 -14.93
C MET A 1 -16.79 8.22 -15.14
N LYS A 2 -16.06 7.99 -14.08
CA LYS A 2 -14.79 7.24 -14.11
C LYS A 2 -15.12 5.75 -14.23
N THR A 3 -14.39 5.03 -15.07
CA THR A 3 -14.60 3.58 -15.20
C THR A 3 -13.94 2.84 -14.03
N LEU A 4 -14.39 1.63 -13.72
CA LEU A 4 -13.73 0.78 -12.73
C LEU A 4 -12.24 0.56 -13.10
N GLN A 5 -11.93 0.35 -14.39
CA GLN A 5 -10.56 0.21 -14.86
C GLN A 5 -9.70 1.44 -14.54
N ASP A 6 -10.24 2.66 -14.74
CA ASP A 6 -9.55 3.90 -14.40
C ASP A 6 -9.25 4.00 -12.88
N ARG A 7 -10.16 3.52 -12.04
CA ARG A 7 -9.98 3.48 -10.58
C ARG A 7 -8.95 2.44 -10.14
N LEU A 8 -8.94 1.26 -10.76
CA LEU A 8 -7.92 0.24 -10.51
C LEU A 8 -6.52 0.79 -10.83
N ARG A 9 -6.37 1.36 -12.03
CA ARG A 9 -5.12 2.02 -12.43
C ARG A 9 -4.75 3.15 -11.49
N GLY A 10 -5.74 3.97 -11.09
CA GLY A 10 -5.57 5.08 -10.17
C GLY A 10 -5.05 4.63 -8.81
N SER A 11 -5.64 3.59 -8.24
CA SER A 11 -5.23 3.06 -6.93
C SER A 11 -3.79 2.54 -6.95
N LEU A 12 -3.43 1.69 -7.92
CA LEU A 12 -2.07 1.11 -7.97
C LEU A 12 -1.00 2.13 -8.33
N ILE A 13 -1.26 3.01 -9.29
CA ILE A 13 -0.33 4.09 -9.65
C ILE A 13 -0.22 5.12 -8.52
N GLY A 14 -1.35 5.45 -7.89
CA GLY A 14 -1.37 6.38 -6.75
C GLY A 14 -0.52 5.89 -5.59
N GLY A 15 -0.64 4.61 -5.24
CA GLY A 15 0.18 3.99 -4.21
C GLY A 15 1.67 4.02 -4.57
N ALA A 16 2.03 3.64 -5.77
CA ALA A 16 3.42 3.67 -6.23
C ALA A 16 4.02 5.09 -6.28
N ILE A 17 3.21 6.12 -6.59
CA ILE A 17 3.65 7.52 -6.52
C ILE A 17 3.90 7.92 -5.06
N GLY A 18 3.02 7.54 -4.13
CA GLY A 18 3.16 7.81 -2.71
C GLY A 18 4.43 7.17 -2.14
N ASP A 19 4.64 5.89 -2.43
CA ASP A 19 5.86 5.13 -2.13
C ASP A 19 7.11 5.85 -2.69
N ALA A 20 7.19 6.07 -3.99
CA ALA A 20 8.36 6.68 -4.64
C ALA A 20 8.63 8.13 -4.18
N LEU A 21 7.61 8.84 -3.70
CA LEU A 21 7.75 10.18 -3.13
C LEU A 21 8.27 10.12 -1.68
N GLY A 22 7.83 9.13 -0.89
CA GLY A 22 8.20 8.94 0.51
C GLY A 22 9.56 8.28 0.69
N TYR A 23 9.90 7.30 -0.11
CA TYR A 23 11.13 6.50 0.01
C TYR A 23 12.43 7.31 0.15
N PRO A 24 12.66 8.46 -0.55
CA PRO A 24 13.85 9.29 -0.34
C PRO A 24 13.95 9.98 1.02
N VAL A 25 12.88 10.01 1.80
CA VAL A 25 12.80 10.74 3.08
C VAL A 25 12.50 9.85 4.29
N GLU A 26 12.17 8.58 4.09
CA GLU A 26 11.80 7.58 5.10
C GLU A 26 12.72 7.58 6.33
N PHE A 27 14.03 7.60 6.13
CA PHE A 27 15.01 7.59 7.24
C PHE A 27 15.48 8.98 7.70
N ILE A 28 14.85 10.06 7.23
CA ILE A 28 15.15 11.41 7.71
C ILE A 28 14.38 11.67 9.01
N LYS A 29 15.10 11.76 10.12
CA LYS A 29 14.55 11.73 11.48
C LYS A 29 13.73 12.94 11.91
N THR A 30 13.67 14.00 11.11
CA THR A 30 12.93 15.22 11.44
C THR A 30 12.39 15.88 10.18
N TYR A 31 11.20 16.50 10.28
CA TYR A 31 10.68 17.32 9.18
C TYR A 31 11.64 18.45 8.76
N ARG A 32 12.33 19.05 9.75
CA ARG A 32 13.37 20.05 9.45
C ARG A 32 14.48 19.47 8.56
N GLY A 33 14.93 18.25 8.80
CA GLY A 33 15.91 17.57 7.94
C GLY A 33 15.40 17.34 6.51
N ILE A 34 14.11 17.07 6.34
CA ILE A 34 13.47 17.01 5.03
C ILE A 34 13.48 18.39 4.36
N GLN A 35 13.13 19.44 5.10
CA GLN A 35 13.17 20.82 4.60
C GLN A 35 14.59 21.28 4.20
N GLU A 36 15.60 20.94 4.99
CA GLU A 36 17.00 21.27 4.69
C GLU A 36 17.46 20.60 3.38
N LYS A 37 16.94 19.42 3.05
CA LYS A 37 17.31 18.67 1.84
C LYS A 37 16.45 19.05 0.62
N TYR A 38 15.17 19.30 0.79
CA TYR A 38 14.20 19.46 -0.31
C TYR A 38 13.54 20.83 -0.39
N GLY A 39 13.83 21.76 0.52
CA GLY A 39 13.26 23.12 0.59
C GLY A 39 12.14 23.26 1.62
N GLU A 40 11.64 24.47 1.82
CA GLU A 40 10.70 24.84 2.90
C GLU A 40 9.42 23.97 2.95
N ARG A 41 8.95 23.48 1.80
CA ARG A 41 7.76 22.62 1.70
C ARG A 41 8.07 21.13 1.83
N GLY A 42 9.33 20.77 2.11
CA GLY A 42 9.78 19.39 2.06
C GLY A 42 9.81 18.82 0.63
N ILE A 43 9.69 17.48 0.52
CA ILE A 43 9.65 16.81 -0.79
C ILE A 43 8.26 16.98 -1.41
N THR A 44 8.20 17.51 -2.64
CA THR A 44 6.95 17.82 -3.36
C THR A 44 6.91 17.27 -4.78
N ARG A 45 7.94 16.53 -5.18
CA ARG A 45 8.05 15.92 -6.51
C ARG A 45 8.84 14.63 -6.43
N LEU A 46 8.62 13.75 -7.38
CA LEU A 46 9.42 12.56 -7.55
C LEU A 46 10.88 12.94 -7.84
N VAL A 47 11.81 12.23 -7.21
CA VAL A 47 13.26 12.49 -7.31
C VAL A 47 13.93 11.30 -7.99
N PRO A 48 14.44 11.47 -9.24
CA PRO A 48 15.16 10.42 -9.94
C PRO A 48 16.36 9.89 -9.15
N GLN A 49 16.59 8.58 -9.20
CA GLN A 49 17.64 7.89 -8.44
C GLN A 49 19.04 8.45 -8.69
N LYS A 50 19.34 8.88 -9.92
CA LYS A 50 20.63 9.53 -10.27
C LYS A 50 20.97 10.77 -9.45
N GLN A 51 19.98 11.35 -8.77
CA GLN A 51 20.15 12.53 -7.91
C GLN A 51 20.38 12.15 -6.43
N ARG A 52 20.32 10.86 -6.09
CA ARG A 52 20.61 10.33 -4.76
C ARG A 52 22.10 9.99 -4.69
N LEU A 53 22.85 10.77 -3.93
CA LEU A 53 24.31 10.71 -3.88
C LEU A 53 24.88 9.40 -3.30
N ASP A 54 24.06 8.60 -2.63
CA ASP A 54 24.50 7.44 -1.84
C ASP A 54 24.20 6.08 -2.47
N ASP A 55 23.58 6.05 -3.67
CA ASP A 55 23.18 4.79 -4.31
C ASP A 55 24.03 4.46 -5.54
N GLU A 56 24.53 3.23 -5.60
CA GLU A 56 25.23 2.68 -6.77
C GLU A 56 24.28 2.44 -7.98
N GLU A 57 22.98 2.56 -7.75
CA GLU A 57 21.96 2.32 -8.74
C GLU A 57 21.58 3.61 -9.49
N PHE A 58 21.70 3.57 -10.80
CA PHE A 58 21.40 4.70 -11.68
C PHE A 58 20.02 4.51 -12.33
N SER A 59 19.08 5.41 -12.08
CA SER A 59 17.79 5.47 -12.74
C SER A 59 17.42 6.91 -13.07
N ASP A 60 16.85 7.13 -14.25
CA ASP A 60 16.29 8.42 -14.66
C ASP A 60 14.89 8.66 -14.06
N LYS A 61 14.35 7.66 -13.35
CA LYS A 61 13.06 7.66 -12.70
C LYS A 61 13.17 7.69 -11.18
N ALA A 62 12.12 8.12 -10.52
CA ALA A 62 11.95 7.93 -9.09
C ALA A 62 11.62 6.46 -8.84
N VAL A 63 12.46 5.81 -8.03
CA VAL A 63 12.36 4.39 -7.75
C VAL A 63 11.35 4.12 -6.65
N VAL A 64 10.70 2.96 -6.73
CA VAL A 64 9.78 2.45 -5.72
C VAL A 64 10.52 1.60 -4.67
N SER A 65 9.95 1.48 -3.47
CA SER A 65 10.44 0.63 -2.38
C SER A 65 9.86 -0.80 -2.46
N ASP A 66 10.02 -1.56 -1.38
CA ASP A 66 9.36 -2.87 -1.23
C ASP A 66 7.83 -2.77 -1.11
N ASP A 67 7.28 -1.63 -0.77
CA ASP A 67 5.83 -1.37 -0.74
C ASP A 67 5.19 -1.67 -2.09
N THR A 68 5.66 -1.01 -3.14
CA THR A 68 5.17 -1.23 -4.51
C THR A 68 5.58 -2.61 -5.02
N GLN A 69 6.79 -3.07 -4.71
CA GLN A 69 7.21 -4.42 -5.10
C GLN A 69 6.22 -5.47 -4.56
N MET A 70 5.96 -5.47 -3.24
CA MET A 70 5.06 -6.44 -2.61
C MET A 70 3.60 -6.26 -3.05
N THR A 71 3.16 -5.03 -3.32
CA THR A 71 1.84 -4.75 -3.93
C THR A 71 1.70 -5.47 -5.27
N LEU A 72 2.70 -5.39 -6.15
CA LEU A 72 2.69 -6.07 -7.44
C LEU A 72 2.73 -7.60 -7.29
N PHE A 73 3.50 -8.11 -6.32
CA PHE A 73 3.49 -9.56 -6.04
C PHE A 73 2.16 -10.04 -5.44
N THR A 74 1.45 -9.22 -4.64
CA THR A 74 0.09 -9.49 -4.20
C THR A 74 -0.86 -9.62 -5.40
N ALA A 75 -0.82 -8.66 -6.32
CA ALA A 75 -1.61 -8.67 -7.55
C ALA A 75 -1.34 -9.91 -8.41
N ASN A 76 -0.06 -10.24 -8.64
CA ASN A 76 0.31 -11.42 -9.40
C ASN A 76 -0.13 -12.73 -8.71
N GLY A 77 -0.07 -12.77 -7.37
CA GLY A 77 -0.57 -13.90 -6.58
C GLY A 77 -2.07 -14.13 -6.79
N LEU A 78 -2.88 -13.06 -6.78
CA LEU A 78 -4.33 -13.14 -7.04
C LEU A 78 -4.63 -13.67 -8.45
N LEU A 79 -3.94 -13.18 -9.46
CA LEU A 79 -4.09 -13.65 -10.84
C LEU A 79 -3.67 -15.11 -10.98
N ASN A 80 -2.61 -15.53 -10.28
CA ASN A 80 -2.18 -16.93 -10.23
C ASN A 80 -3.21 -17.80 -9.50
N ALA A 81 -3.86 -17.31 -8.44
CA ALA A 81 -4.93 -18.05 -7.76
C ALA A 81 -6.05 -18.44 -8.74
N LYS A 82 -6.49 -17.48 -9.55
CA LYS A 82 -7.51 -17.70 -10.58
C LYS A 82 -7.00 -18.64 -11.68
N ARG A 83 -5.82 -18.37 -12.23
CA ARG A 83 -5.21 -19.18 -13.32
C ARG A 83 -4.99 -20.64 -12.94
N LEU A 84 -4.54 -20.89 -11.70
CA LEU A 84 -4.21 -22.22 -11.20
C LEU A 84 -5.38 -22.88 -10.44
N ASN A 85 -6.47 -22.17 -10.23
CA ASN A 85 -7.63 -22.59 -9.43
C ASN A 85 -7.23 -23.06 -8.02
N ILE A 86 -6.47 -22.24 -7.31
CA ILE A 86 -5.99 -22.51 -5.95
C ILE A 86 -6.47 -21.41 -4.99
N ASN A 87 -6.34 -21.68 -3.68
CA ASN A 87 -6.71 -20.72 -2.65
C ASN A 87 -5.94 -19.38 -2.78
N PRO A 88 -6.60 -18.22 -2.78
CA PRO A 88 -5.94 -16.90 -2.94
C PRO A 88 -4.88 -16.60 -1.89
N LYS A 89 -5.13 -16.86 -0.59
CA LYS A 89 -4.13 -16.68 0.48
C LYS A 89 -2.86 -17.50 0.19
N TYR A 90 -3.03 -18.74 -0.25
CA TYR A 90 -1.90 -19.60 -0.61
C TYR A 90 -1.13 -19.06 -1.82
N ALA A 91 -1.84 -18.62 -2.86
CA ALA A 91 -1.20 -18.08 -4.07
C ALA A 91 -0.44 -16.77 -3.78
N ILE A 92 -0.99 -15.88 -2.94
CA ILE A 92 -0.30 -14.68 -2.46
C ILE A 92 0.95 -15.06 -1.66
N CYS A 93 0.85 -16.04 -0.75
CA CYS A 93 2.01 -16.53 0.00
C CYS A 93 3.12 -17.03 -0.94
N MET A 94 2.77 -17.78 -1.99
CA MET A 94 3.74 -18.25 -3.00
C MET A 94 4.38 -17.08 -3.75
N ALA A 95 3.60 -16.06 -4.12
CA ALA A 95 4.11 -14.84 -4.74
C ALA A 95 5.07 -14.07 -3.81
N TYR A 96 4.76 -13.98 -2.52
CA TYR A 96 5.67 -13.36 -1.55
C TYR A 96 6.98 -14.15 -1.38
N ILE A 97 6.95 -15.47 -1.50
CA ILE A 97 8.18 -16.28 -1.52
C ILE A 97 9.01 -15.97 -2.79
N GLU A 98 8.36 -15.74 -3.93
CA GLU A 98 9.07 -15.31 -5.14
C GLU A 98 9.69 -13.92 -4.96
N TRP A 99 8.96 -12.96 -4.37
CA TRP A 99 9.55 -11.67 -3.98
C TRP A 99 10.74 -11.87 -3.03
N TYR A 100 10.63 -12.71 -2.01
CA TYR A 100 11.75 -13.00 -1.11
C TYR A 100 12.98 -13.53 -1.88
N GLN A 101 12.78 -14.37 -2.89
CA GLN A 101 13.88 -14.86 -3.73
C GLN A 101 14.58 -13.73 -4.49
N THR A 102 13.84 -12.72 -4.95
CA THR A 102 14.43 -11.53 -5.57
C THR A 102 15.35 -10.78 -4.59
N GLN A 103 14.95 -10.69 -3.31
CA GLN A 103 15.69 -9.95 -2.30
C GLN A 103 17.00 -10.65 -1.87
N ILE A 104 17.09 -11.97 -2.02
CA ILE A 104 18.27 -12.76 -1.67
C ILE A 104 19.09 -13.22 -2.87
N GLY A 105 18.64 -12.95 -4.09
CA GLY A 105 19.30 -13.37 -5.34
C GLY A 105 19.40 -14.89 -5.51
N LYS A 106 18.49 -15.68 -4.89
CA LYS A 106 18.50 -17.15 -4.94
C LYS A 106 17.17 -17.68 -5.42
N TRP A 107 17.16 -18.29 -6.58
CA TRP A 107 15.98 -18.79 -7.26
C TRP A 107 15.74 -20.30 -7.00
N SER A 108 14.49 -20.68 -6.84
CA SER A 108 14.03 -22.05 -6.72
C SER A 108 13.05 -22.37 -7.87
N ASN A 109 13.18 -23.56 -8.44
CA ASN A 109 12.20 -24.03 -9.43
C ASN A 109 10.79 -24.30 -8.87
N LYS A 110 10.66 -24.32 -7.54
CA LYS A 110 9.37 -24.53 -6.85
C LYS A 110 8.48 -23.28 -6.87
N TYR A 111 9.07 -22.09 -6.88
CA TYR A 111 8.37 -20.79 -6.80
C TYR A 111 8.82 -19.93 -7.98
N LYS A 112 8.02 -19.90 -9.06
CA LYS A 112 8.38 -19.25 -10.33
C LYS A 112 7.16 -18.89 -11.21
N ASP A 113 6.00 -18.72 -10.59
CA ASP A 113 4.75 -18.49 -11.31
C ASP A 113 4.45 -17.01 -11.54
N CYS A 114 5.19 -16.10 -10.88
CA CYS A 114 5.04 -14.66 -11.05
C CYS A 114 5.85 -14.16 -12.25
N TRP A 115 5.15 -13.64 -13.25
CA TRP A 115 5.82 -13.10 -14.44
C TRP A 115 6.64 -11.85 -14.12
N ILE A 116 6.19 -11.05 -13.14
CA ILE A 116 6.89 -9.84 -12.69
C ILE A 116 8.27 -10.12 -12.09
N ALA A 117 8.50 -11.33 -11.58
CA ALA A 117 9.80 -11.71 -11.04
C ALA A 117 10.93 -11.72 -12.09
N ARG A 118 10.58 -11.56 -13.38
CA ARG A 118 11.56 -11.44 -14.49
C ARG A 118 11.93 -9.99 -14.81
N ILE A 119 11.28 -9.02 -14.19
CA ILE A 119 11.54 -7.59 -14.39
C ILE A 119 12.75 -7.22 -13.55
N PRO A 120 13.83 -6.67 -14.16
CA PRO A 120 15.08 -6.41 -13.46
C PRO A 120 14.92 -5.46 -12.25
N GLU A 121 14.10 -4.43 -12.38
CA GLU A 121 13.83 -3.43 -11.33
C GLU A 121 13.19 -4.07 -10.09
N LEU A 122 12.37 -5.10 -10.28
CA LEU A 122 11.74 -5.85 -9.18
C LEU A 122 12.68 -6.89 -8.54
N ASN A 123 13.88 -7.10 -9.10
CA ASN A 123 14.91 -7.95 -8.52
C ASN A 123 15.93 -7.19 -7.66
N LYS A 124 15.66 -5.92 -7.41
CA LYS A 124 16.54 -5.06 -6.62
C LYS A 124 16.06 -4.99 -5.18
N ARG A 125 17.02 -4.90 -4.27
CA ARG A 125 16.72 -4.74 -2.85
C ARG A 125 16.42 -3.26 -2.57
N ARG A 126 15.19 -2.96 -2.14
CA ARG A 126 14.66 -1.62 -1.98
C ARG A 126 14.01 -1.43 -0.60
N GLY A 127 14.83 -1.38 0.45
CA GLY A 127 14.36 -1.16 1.81
C GLY A 127 13.54 -2.31 2.46
N PRO A 128 13.70 -3.60 2.08
CA PRO A 128 12.76 -4.64 2.51
C PRO A 128 12.67 -4.76 4.02
N GLY A 129 11.43 -4.73 4.54
CA GLY A 129 11.12 -4.85 5.96
C GLY A 129 11.68 -6.13 6.57
N HIS A 130 12.33 -6.01 7.74
CA HIS A 130 12.94 -7.15 8.43
C HIS A 130 11.93 -8.25 8.77
N THR A 131 10.72 -7.88 9.22
CA THR A 131 9.65 -8.83 9.56
C THR A 131 9.23 -9.63 8.32
N CYS A 132 9.04 -8.96 7.17
CA CYS A 132 8.71 -9.62 5.90
C CYS A 132 9.79 -10.66 5.53
N LEU A 133 11.06 -10.25 5.53
CA LEU A 133 12.16 -11.15 5.17
C LEU A 133 12.28 -12.35 6.12
N THR A 134 12.14 -12.12 7.42
CA THR A 134 12.28 -13.19 8.43
C THR A 134 11.14 -14.20 8.35
N ALA A 135 9.90 -13.73 8.24
CA ALA A 135 8.73 -14.58 8.11
C ALA A 135 8.77 -15.40 6.82
N LEU A 136 9.08 -14.77 5.68
CA LEU A 136 9.17 -15.45 4.40
C LEU A 136 10.37 -16.42 4.34
N TYR A 137 11.48 -16.13 5.02
CA TYR A 137 12.55 -17.08 5.18
C TYR A 137 12.10 -18.36 5.90
N ALA A 138 11.35 -18.23 7.00
CA ALA A 138 10.82 -19.39 7.71
C ALA A 138 9.92 -20.23 6.80
N ILE A 139 8.95 -19.59 6.10
CA ILE A 139 8.04 -20.28 5.16
C ILE A 139 8.84 -20.94 4.01
N TYR A 140 9.83 -20.25 3.45
CA TYR A 140 10.70 -20.79 2.40
C TYR A 140 11.45 -22.07 2.85
N LYS A 141 11.79 -22.15 4.15
CA LYS A 141 12.40 -23.32 4.78
C LYS A 141 11.39 -24.40 5.19
N GLY A 142 10.09 -24.22 4.93
CA GLY A 142 9.04 -25.14 5.34
C GLY A 142 8.71 -25.07 6.83
N GLN A 143 9.01 -23.97 7.48
CA GLN A 143 8.70 -23.67 8.88
C GLN A 143 7.53 -22.69 8.96
N GLU A 144 6.75 -22.76 10.04
CA GLU A 144 5.75 -21.73 10.32
C GLU A 144 6.45 -20.47 10.88
N PRO A 145 6.17 -19.29 10.34
CA PRO A 145 6.67 -18.04 10.92
C PRO A 145 6.00 -17.81 12.28
N TYR A 146 6.74 -17.23 13.20
CA TYR A 146 6.20 -16.78 14.49
C TYR A 146 6.78 -15.42 14.85
N ASN A 147 5.91 -14.42 15.05
CA ASN A 147 6.29 -13.10 15.52
C ASN A 147 5.09 -12.38 16.14
N THR A 148 5.36 -11.28 16.82
CA THR A 148 4.38 -10.36 17.39
C THR A 148 4.50 -8.96 16.74
N SER A 149 4.96 -8.91 15.50
CA SER A 149 5.16 -7.66 14.80
C SER A 149 3.83 -7.04 14.41
N LYS A 150 3.66 -5.77 14.72
CA LYS A 150 2.59 -4.91 14.26
C LYS A 150 3.06 -3.87 13.23
N GLY A 151 4.22 -4.12 12.60
CA GLY A 151 4.75 -3.28 11.53
C GLY A 151 3.76 -3.12 10.37
N ASP A 152 3.91 -2.05 9.64
CA ASP A 152 3.05 -1.65 8.52
C ASP A 152 3.23 -2.45 7.25
N GLY A 153 4.34 -3.20 7.11
CA GLY A 153 4.63 -4.04 5.94
C GLY A 153 3.54 -5.06 5.56
N GLY A 154 2.56 -5.32 6.45
CA GLY A 154 1.34 -6.05 6.13
C GLY A 154 0.30 -5.20 5.42
N VAL A 155 0.22 -3.90 5.75
CA VAL A 155 -0.84 -2.98 5.28
C VAL A 155 -0.52 -2.37 3.91
N MET A 156 0.74 -1.97 3.71
CA MET A 156 1.23 -1.23 2.54
C MET A 156 0.92 -1.89 1.19
N ARG A 157 0.71 -3.21 1.16
CA ARG A 157 0.71 -4.06 -0.04
C ARG A 157 -0.63 -4.67 -0.44
N VAL A 158 -1.73 -4.44 0.32
CA VAL A 158 -2.99 -5.19 0.12
C VAL A 158 -3.97 -4.55 -0.86
N ALA A 159 -3.70 -3.35 -1.35
CA ALA A 159 -4.58 -2.64 -2.28
C ALA A 159 -5.07 -3.46 -3.50
N PRO A 160 -4.31 -4.39 -4.10
CA PRO A 160 -4.83 -5.21 -5.19
C PRO A 160 -5.99 -6.12 -4.81
N ILE A 161 -6.15 -6.49 -3.53
CA ILE A 161 -7.15 -7.45 -3.08
C ILE A 161 -8.57 -6.94 -3.28
N PRO A 162 -8.96 -5.76 -2.76
CA PRO A 162 -10.30 -5.22 -2.98
C PRO A 162 -10.58 -4.92 -4.45
N LEU A 163 -9.57 -4.47 -5.20
CA LEU A 163 -9.70 -4.20 -6.63
C LEU A 163 -9.97 -5.48 -7.43
N TYR A 164 -9.29 -6.57 -7.09
CA TYR A 164 -9.53 -7.88 -7.68
C TYR A 164 -10.92 -8.42 -7.31
N ALA A 165 -11.34 -8.27 -6.04
CA ALA A 165 -12.65 -8.73 -5.58
C ALA A 165 -13.80 -8.05 -6.34
N LEU A 166 -13.71 -6.75 -6.61
CA LEU A 166 -14.68 -6.00 -7.41
C LEU A 166 -14.83 -6.54 -8.83
N VAL A 167 -13.72 -6.93 -9.45
CA VAL A 167 -13.74 -7.46 -10.83
C VAL A 167 -14.16 -8.93 -10.86
N ASP A 168 -13.70 -9.73 -9.91
CA ASP A 168 -14.03 -11.16 -9.86
C ASP A 168 -15.53 -11.42 -9.63
N GLY A 169 -16.19 -10.53 -8.89
CA GLY A 169 -17.65 -10.55 -8.65
C GLY A 169 -18.16 -11.75 -7.85
N ARG A 170 -17.27 -12.70 -7.48
CA ARG A 170 -17.59 -13.85 -6.64
C ARG A 170 -17.16 -13.65 -5.19
N MET A 171 -16.25 -12.71 -4.95
CA MET A 171 -15.80 -12.31 -3.62
C MET A 171 -16.66 -11.15 -3.15
N SER A 172 -17.27 -11.30 -1.97
CA SER A 172 -17.93 -10.19 -1.28
C SER A 172 -16.88 -9.22 -0.71
N ILE A 173 -17.33 -8.01 -0.30
CA ILE A 173 -16.47 -7.08 0.43
C ILE A 173 -15.90 -7.74 1.71
N ALA A 174 -16.71 -8.51 2.44
CA ALA A 174 -16.26 -9.22 3.65
C ALA A 174 -15.19 -10.29 3.34
N ASP A 175 -15.28 -10.98 2.18
CA ASP A 175 -14.23 -11.92 1.72
C ASP A 175 -12.95 -11.17 1.38
N SER A 176 -13.07 -9.99 0.76
CA SER A 176 -11.95 -9.10 0.46
C SER A 176 -11.25 -8.64 1.73
N ASP A 177 -12.00 -8.14 2.71
CA ASP A 177 -11.49 -7.68 3.99
C ASP A 177 -10.76 -8.81 4.73
N ARG A 178 -11.36 -10.00 4.76
CA ARG A 178 -10.74 -11.20 5.35
C ARG A 178 -9.45 -11.56 4.63
N LEU A 179 -9.45 -11.61 3.31
CA LEU A 179 -8.27 -11.96 2.54
C LEU A 179 -7.14 -10.94 2.70
N ALA A 180 -7.46 -9.64 2.83
CA ALA A 180 -6.46 -8.61 3.08
C ALA A 180 -5.78 -8.78 4.44
N GLY A 181 -6.56 -9.03 5.51
CA GLY A 181 -6.03 -9.38 6.82
C GLY A 181 -5.19 -10.65 6.77
N ASP A 182 -5.69 -11.70 6.12
CA ASP A 182 -4.99 -12.98 5.93
C ASP A 182 -3.67 -12.83 5.15
N ALA A 183 -3.61 -11.96 4.15
CA ALA A 183 -2.40 -11.69 3.38
C ALA A 183 -1.34 -10.92 4.20
N ALA A 184 -1.79 -10.01 5.07
CA ALA A 184 -0.93 -9.30 6.00
C ALA A 184 -0.37 -10.25 7.09
N GLU A 185 -1.23 -11.11 7.64
CA GLU A 185 -0.90 -12.09 8.68
C GLU A 185 0.19 -13.09 8.24
N ILE A 186 0.36 -13.34 6.95
CA ILE A 186 1.46 -14.19 6.43
C ILE A 186 2.81 -13.77 7.03
N THR A 187 3.01 -12.48 7.26
CA THR A 187 4.28 -11.93 7.76
C THR A 187 4.16 -11.19 9.09
N HIS A 188 3.03 -10.57 9.40
CA HIS A 188 2.81 -9.73 10.60
C HIS A 188 1.70 -10.33 11.45
N GLN A 189 2.05 -10.99 12.54
CA GLN A 189 1.12 -11.85 13.30
C GLN A 189 0.51 -11.18 14.55
N HIS A 190 0.82 -9.92 14.81
CA HIS A 190 0.08 -9.13 15.79
C HIS A 190 -1.22 -8.62 15.18
N PRO A 191 -2.36 -8.59 15.91
CA PRO A 191 -3.64 -8.08 15.38
C PRO A 191 -3.52 -6.71 14.70
N LEU A 192 -2.81 -5.75 15.29
CA LEU A 192 -2.55 -4.43 14.68
C LEU A 192 -1.59 -4.46 13.47
N GLY A 193 -0.98 -5.60 13.13
CA GLY A 193 -0.21 -5.79 11.90
C GLY A 193 -1.09 -6.25 10.72
N TYR A 194 -2.32 -6.77 10.96
CA TYR A 194 -3.19 -7.27 9.90
C TYR A 194 -4.63 -6.72 9.92
N ILE A 195 -5.18 -6.31 11.06
CA ILE A 195 -6.49 -5.66 11.12
C ILE A 195 -6.54 -4.38 10.27
N PRO A 196 -5.52 -3.47 10.33
CA PRO A 196 -5.50 -2.30 9.46
C PRO A 196 -5.52 -2.63 7.97
N ALA A 197 -4.95 -3.78 7.56
CA ALA A 197 -4.99 -4.24 6.17
C ALA A 197 -6.42 -4.57 5.70
N ALA A 198 -7.24 -5.18 6.57
CA ALA A 198 -8.65 -5.42 6.28
C ALA A 198 -9.42 -4.09 6.15
N LEU A 199 -9.15 -3.11 7.03
CA LEU A 199 -9.81 -1.80 6.99
C LEU A 199 -9.47 -1.02 5.71
N VAL A 200 -8.20 -0.95 5.33
CA VAL A 200 -7.82 -0.25 4.08
C VAL A 200 -8.41 -0.93 2.85
N ALA A 201 -8.51 -2.27 2.86
CA ALA A 201 -9.15 -3.00 1.77
C ALA A 201 -10.64 -2.65 1.64
N HIS A 202 -11.36 -2.58 2.76
CA HIS A 202 -12.75 -2.14 2.81
C HIS A 202 -12.93 -0.75 2.19
N ILE A 203 -12.12 0.22 2.63
CA ILE A 203 -12.17 1.60 2.15
C ILE A 203 -11.89 1.68 0.64
N ILE A 204 -10.84 0.99 0.16
CA ILE A 204 -10.49 0.97 -1.27
C ILE A 204 -11.62 0.32 -2.09
N TYR A 205 -12.22 -0.77 -1.60
CA TYR A 205 -13.36 -1.42 -2.26
C TYR A 205 -14.50 -0.43 -2.47
N ARG A 206 -14.92 0.24 -1.38
CA ARG A 206 -16.04 1.19 -1.41
C ARG A 206 -15.77 2.40 -2.31
N LEU A 207 -14.56 2.98 -2.23
CA LEU A 207 -14.18 4.11 -3.08
C LEU A 207 -14.10 3.72 -4.56
N ALA A 208 -13.62 2.50 -4.88
CA ALA A 208 -13.55 2.05 -6.25
C ALA A 208 -14.91 1.64 -6.83
N GLU A 209 -15.88 1.26 -6.01
CA GLU A 209 -17.26 0.97 -6.39
C GLU A 209 -18.10 2.24 -6.57
N ASP A 210 -17.86 3.27 -5.76
CA ASP A 210 -18.63 4.51 -5.76
C ASP A 210 -18.36 5.33 -7.03
N GLU A 211 -19.41 5.67 -7.76
CA GLU A 211 -19.30 6.45 -9.02
C GLU A 211 -18.81 7.89 -8.78
N MET A 212 -19.16 8.49 -7.66
CA MET A 212 -18.87 9.89 -7.33
C MET A 212 -18.47 10.06 -5.86
N PRO A 213 -17.35 9.45 -5.42
CA PRO A 213 -16.95 9.53 -4.03
C PRO A 213 -16.65 10.97 -3.61
N THR A 214 -17.03 11.29 -2.39
CA THR A 214 -16.83 12.58 -1.74
C THR A 214 -16.02 12.38 -0.46
N ARG A 215 -15.53 13.47 0.13
CA ARG A 215 -14.92 13.42 1.46
C ARG A 215 -15.86 12.73 2.47
N GLN A 216 -17.15 13.09 2.47
CA GLN A 216 -18.14 12.47 3.36
C GLN A 216 -18.28 10.95 3.09
N SER A 217 -18.30 10.53 1.81
CA SER A 217 -18.31 9.11 1.48
C SER A 217 -17.09 8.40 2.08
N LEU A 218 -15.89 9.01 2.03
CA LEU A 218 -14.69 8.42 2.63
C LEU A 218 -14.84 8.25 4.15
N GLU A 219 -15.35 9.27 4.86
CA GLU A 219 -15.60 9.19 6.30
C GLU A 219 -16.62 8.11 6.63
N ASP A 220 -17.70 8.01 5.85
CA ASP A 220 -18.73 6.97 6.00
C ASP A 220 -18.14 5.57 5.77
N TYR A 221 -17.26 5.39 4.76
CA TYR A 221 -16.62 4.11 4.47
C TYR A 221 -15.57 3.71 5.51
N ILE A 222 -14.92 4.67 6.17
CA ILE A 222 -14.06 4.39 7.32
C ILE A 222 -14.90 3.81 8.47
N HIS A 223 -16.03 4.42 8.79
CA HIS A 223 -16.91 3.92 9.87
C HIS A 223 -17.54 2.57 9.50
N GLU A 224 -18.04 2.39 8.26
CA GLU A 224 -18.54 1.10 7.76
C GLU A 224 -17.48 0.01 7.87
N GLY A 225 -16.23 0.32 7.47
CA GLY A 225 -15.11 -0.60 7.58
C GLY A 225 -14.80 -0.97 9.03
N MET A 226 -14.89 -0.02 9.98
CA MET A 226 -14.71 -0.30 11.40
C MET A 226 -15.78 -1.27 11.93
N GLU A 227 -17.04 -1.10 11.54
CA GLU A 227 -18.10 -2.04 11.88
C GLU A 227 -17.88 -3.44 11.25
N ALA A 228 -17.32 -3.48 10.04
CA ALA A 228 -16.99 -4.73 9.36
C ALA A 228 -15.85 -5.47 10.06
N ILE A 229 -14.75 -4.79 10.43
CA ILE A 229 -13.63 -5.45 11.12
C ILE A 229 -13.96 -5.85 12.55
N GLU A 230 -14.87 -5.17 13.25
CA GLU A 230 -15.38 -5.61 14.57
C GLU A 230 -16.04 -6.99 14.46
N LYS A 231 -16.86 -7.19 13.43
CA LYS A 231 -17.51 -8.48 13.15
C LYS A 231 -16.51 -9.54 12.67
N LEU A 232 -15.46 -9.11 11.95
CA LEU A 232 -14.49 -9.98 11.33
C LEU A 232 -13.44 -10.51 12.33
N PHE A 233 -13.09 -9.71 13.34
CA PHE A 233 -12.06 -9.99 14.34
C PHE A 233 -12.58 -9.98 15.80
N PRO A 234 -13.64 -10.71 16.13
CA PRO A 234 -14.28 -10.66 17.44
C PRO A 234 -13.38 -11.14 18.59
N SER A 235 -12.30 -11.85 18.27
CA SER A 235 -11.31 -12.32 19.25
C SER A 235 -10.33 -11.24 19.71
N TYR A 236 -10.31 -10.07 19.05
CA TYR A 236 -9.36 -8.98 19.29
C TYR A 236 -10.04 -7.63 19.59
N PRO A 237 -11.00 -7.57 20.54
CA PRO A 237 -11.82 -6.38 20.73
C PRO A 237 -11.01 -5.14 21.15
N TYR A 238 -9.89 -5.32 21.85
CA TYR A 238 -9.03 -4.21 22.27
C TYR A 238 -8.25 -3.60 21.08
N ASP A 239 -7.73 -4.44 20.18
CA ASP A 239 -6.99 -3.99 19.01
C ASP A 239 -7.93 -3.32 18.00
N VAL A 240 -9.13 -3.90 17.79
CA VAL A 240 -10.18 -3.31 16.96
C VAL A 240 -10.60 -1.94 17.49
N LYS A 241 -10.86 -1.84 18.80
CA LYS A 241 -11.21 -0.58 19.45
C LYS A 241 -10.10 0.46 19.30
N TYR A 242 -8.85 0.07 19.52
CA TYR A 242 -7.70 0.98 19.38
C TYR A 242 -7.54 1.49 17.94
N MET A 243 -7.72 0.62 16.94
CA MET A 243 -7.74 1.05 15.53
C MET A 243 -8.86 2.06 15.26
N GLY A 244 -10.07 1.84 15.82
CA GLY A 244 -11.18 2.78 15.72
C GLY A 244 -10.89 4.14 16.34
N GLU A 245 -10.31 4.16 17.54
CA GLU A 245 -9.90 5.41 18.21
C GLU A 245 -8.88 6.20 17.38
N LEU A 246 -7.96 5.51 16.68
CA LEU A 246 -7.01 6.16 15.76
C LEU A 246 -7.69 6.66 14.48
N ALA A 247 -8.64 5.92 13.92
CA ALA A 247 -9.41 6.33 12.76
C ALA A 247 -10.25 7.57 13.06
N ASP A 248 -10.98 7.59 14.18
CA ASP A 248 -11.76 8.75 14.64
C ASP A 248 -10.85 9.96 14.91
N LYS A 249 -9.67 9.73 15.50
CA LYS A 249 -8.66 10.78 15.70
C LYS A 249 -8.18 11.36 14.37
N ALA A 250 -7.92 10.52 13.36
CA ALA A 250 -7.49 10.96 12.04
C ALA A 250 -8.54 11.86 11.37
N ILE A 251 -9.82 11.47 11.42
CA ILE A 251 -10.95 12.27 10.91
C ILE A 251 -11.03 13.61 11.67
N ALA A 252 -11.01 13.59 12.99
CA ALA A 252 -11.10 14.81 13.80
C ALA A 252 -9.94 15.78 13.58
N LEU A 253 -8.73 15.27 13.37
CA LEU A 253 -7.55 16.08 13.06
C LEU A 253 -7.65 16.72 11.67
N ALA A 254 -8.35 16.12 10.72
CA ALA A 254 -8.53 16.66 9.39
C ALA A 254 -9.29 18.00 9.35
N ASP A 255 -10.05 18.32 10.39
CA ASP A 255 -10.86 19.53 10.50
C ASP A 255 -10.19 20.68 11.27
N ASN A 256 -9.02 20.46 11.85
CA ASN A 256 -8.36 21.49 12.63
C ASN A 256 -7.43 22.38 11.77
N ASP A 257 -7.03 23.54 12.31
CA ASP A 257 -6.16 24.52 11.62
C ASP A 257 -4.66 24.27 11.80
N LYS A 258 -4.25 23.16 12.44
CA LYS A 258 -2.82 22.87 12.65
C LYS A 258 -2.15 22.43 11.35
N PRO A 259 -0.83 22.65 11.20
CA PRO A 259 -0.06 22.12 10.08
C PRO A 259 -0.14 20.58 10.02
N ASP A 260 -0.09 20.01 8.81
CA ASP A 260 -0.15 18.57 8.58
C ASP A 260 0.88 17.81 9.41
N VAL A 261 2.14 18.26 9.42
CA VAL A 261 3.20 17.61 10.19
C VAL A 261 2.89 17.51 11.68
N ALA A 262 2.29 18.56 12.28
CA ALA A 262 1.94 18.54 13.71
C ALA A 262 0.78 17.57 14.01
N ASN A 263 -0.17 17.42 13.08
CA ASN A 263 -1.24 16.46 13.19
C ASN A 263 -0.72 15.02 13.03
N ILE A 264 0.10 14.78 12.02
CA ILE A 264 0.71 13.48 11.76
C ILE A 264 1.58 13.03 12.93
N GLU A 265 2.48 13.89 13.43
CA GLU A 265 3.31 13.58 14.60
C GLU A 265 2.47 13.26 15.86
N SER A 266 1.26 13.83 15.97
CA SER A 266 0.34 13.48 17.07
C SER A 266 -0.31 12.10 16.91
N ILE A 267 -0.40 11.57 15.67
CA ILE A 267 -0.88 10.20 15.41
C ILE A 267 0.21 9.20 15.75
N GLY A 268 1.40 9.38 15.17
CA GLY A 268 2.54 8.49 15.37
C GLY A 268 3.61 8.67 14.29
N GLY A 269 4.54 7.71 14.23
CA GLY A 269 5.61 7.68 13.24
C GLY A 269 5.30 6.88 11.97
N GLY A 270 4.18 6.17 11.92
CA GLY A 270 3.80 5.35 10.77
C GLY A 270 4.50 3.98 10.68
N TRP A 271 5.39 3.64 11.62
CA TRP A 271 6.14 2.38 11.63
C TRP A 271 5.30 1.14 11.97
N THR A 272 4.07 1.33 12.37
CA THR A 272 3.12 0.26 12.71
C THR A 272 1.88 0.37 11.86
N GLY A 273 1.23 -0.77 11.60
CA GLY A 273 0.11 -0.83 10.67
C GLY A 273 -1.04 0.12 11.03
N GLU A 274 -1.34 0.23 12.32
CA GLU A 274 -2.38 1.13 12.81
C GLU A 274 -2.00 2.62 12.66
N GLU A 275 -0.73 2.97 12.87
CA GLU A 275 -0.27 4.36 12.70
C GLU A 275 -0.18 4.75 11.23
N ALA A 276 0.40 3.88 10.38
CA ALA A 276 0.52 4.13 8.94
C ALA A 276 -0.85 4.34 8.29
N LEU A 277 -1.83 3.47 8.64
CA LEU A 277 -3.19 3.64 8.16
C LEU A 277 -3.83 4.93 8.70
N ALA A 278 -3.70 5.24 9.99
CA ALA A 278 -4.29 6.45 10.57
C ALA A 278 -3.71 7.74 9.95
N ILE A 279 -2.40 7.78 9.66
CA ILE A 279 -1.77 8.89 8.92
C ILE A 279 -2.36 8.99 7.51
N ALA A 280 -2.50 7.88 6.81
CA ALA A 280 -3.08 7.84 5.47
C ALA A 280 -4.54 8.30 5.46
N LEU A 281 -5.35 7.87 6.45
CA LEU A 281 -6.74 8.33 6.61
C LEU A 281 -6.81 9.83 6.85
N TYR A 282 -5.98 10.35 7.76
CA TYR A 282 -5.87 11.79 8.01
C TYR A 282 -5.59 12.56 6.72
N CYS A 283 -4.55 12.17 5.98
CA CYS A 283 -4.15 12.85 4.75
C CYS A 283 -5.23 12.76 3.66
N ALA A 284 -5.87 11.59 3.52
CA ALA A 284 -6.92 11.36 2.54
C ALA A 284 -8.19 12.16 2.85
N VAL A 285 -8.62 12.22 4.11
CA VAL A 285 -9.79 12.99 4.53
C VAL A 285 -9.53 14.50 4.40
N ARG A 286 -8.40 14.97 4.93
CA ARG A 286 -8.07 16.40 4.92
C ARG A 286 -7.93 16.98 3.52
N HIS A 287 -7.32 16.21 2.62
CA HIS A 287 -6.98 16.67 1.28
C HIS A 287 -7.73 15.89 0.19
N PHE A 288 -8.94 15.45 0.47
CA PHE A 288 -9.72 14.58 -0.43
C PHE A 288 -9.79 15.11 -1.87
N ASP A 289 -9.99 16.41 -2.03
CA ASP A 289 -10.13 17.06 -3.34
C ASP A 289 -8.78 17.45 -3.97
N ASN A 290 -7.66 17.13 -3.31
CA ASN A 290 -6.33 17.51 -3.78
C ASN A 290 -5.32 16.36 -3.59
N PHE A 291 -5.32 15.42 -4.55
CA PHE A 291 -4.46 14.24 -4.56
C PHE A 291 -2.97 14.58 -4.32
N GLU A 292 -2.46 15.62 -4.98
CA GLU A 292 -1.06 16.04 -4.83
C GLU A 292 -0.75 16.48 -3.40
N GLN A 293 -1.60 17.33 -2.81
CA GLN A 293 -1.38 17.82 -1.47
C GLN A 293 -1.51 16.71 -0.41
N ALA A 294 -2.42 15.76 -0.63
CA ALA A 294 -2.55 14.59 0.24
C ALA A 294 -1.26 13.76 0.29
N LEU A 295 -0.66 13.48 -0.87
CA LEU A 295 0.62 12.75 -0.91
C LEU A 295 1.76 13.56 -0.31
N ILE A 296 1.85 14.87 -0.60
CA ILE A 296 2.86 15.74 0.00
C ILE A 296 2.74 15.74 1.53
N ALA A 297 1.52 15.81 2.08
CA ALA A 297 1.30 15.72 3.51
C ALA A 297 1.75 14.36 4.07
N ALA A 298 1.35 13.27 3.42
CA ALA A 298 1.61 11.89 3.86
C ALA A 298 3.09 11.51 3.91
N VAL A 299 3.96 12.18 3.15
CA VAL A 299 5.39 11.83 3.09
C VAL A 299 6.32 12.82 3.81
N ASN A 300 5.82 13.98 4.26
CA ASN A 300 6.65 15.02 4.87
C ASN A 300 6.56 15.02 6.41
N HIS A 301 6.94 13.90 7.01
CA HIS A 301 7.02 13.72 8.46
C HIS A 301 8.22 12.84 8.85
N ALA A 302 8.55 12.83 10.14
CA ALA A 302 9.61 11.98 10.67
C ALA A 302 9.07 10.57 10.95
N GLY A 303 9.17 9.68 9.96
CA GLY A 303 8.65 8.32 10.13
C GLY A 303 8.61 7.55 8.82
N ASP A 304 7.76 6.53 8.79
CA ASP A 304 7.55 5.66 7.64
C ASP A 304 6.74 6.39 6.56
N SER A 305 7.49 7.15 5.74
CA SER A 305 6.91 8.09 4.78
C SER A 305 6.45 7.41 3.50
N ASP A 306 7.12 6.37 3.06
CA ASP A 306 6.75 5.64 1.83
C ASP A 306 5.50 4.79 2.07
N SER A 307 5.40 4.06 3.18
CA SER A 307 4.20 3.32 3.53
C SER A 307 2.99 4.24 3.75
N SER A 308 3.15 5.35 4.50
CA SER A 308 2.07 6.34 4.68
C SER A 308 1.65 6.95 3.35
N GLY A 309 2.62 7.26 2.47
CA GLY A 309 2.40 7.75 1.11
C GLY A 309 1.70 6.72 0.22
N ALA A 310 2.17 5.47 0.22
CA ALA A 310 1.61 4.37 -0.55
C ALA A 310 0.14 4.12 -0.20
N ILE A 311 -0.19 4.00 1.08
CA ILE A 311 -1.57 3.78 1.54
C ILE A 311 -2.47 4.96 1.17
N THR A 312 -2.01 6.22 1.39
CA THR A 312 -2.75 7.43 0.98
C THR A 312 -3.01 7.44 -0.52
N GLY A 313 -1.98 7.10 -1.31
CA GLY A 313 -2.05 7.04 -2.76
C GLY A 313 -3.00 5.95 -3.27
N ASN A 314 -3.02 4.78 -2.63
CA ASN A 314 -3.95 3.72 -2.96
C ASN A 314 -5.42 4.14 -2.69
N ILE A 315 -5.70 4.73 -1.53
CA ILE A 315 -7.03 5.20 -1.13
C ILE A 315 -7.52 6.28 -2.11
N LEU A 316 -6.78 7.37 -2.25
CA LEU A 316 -7.21 8.48 -3.10
C LEU A 316 -7.14 8.16 -4.59
N GLY A 317 -6.19 7.33 -5.01
CA GLY A 317 -6.12 6.85 -6.39
C GLY A 317 -7.37 6.07 -6.79
N ALA A 318 -7.94 5.25 -5.90
CA ALA A 318 -9.23 4.59 -6.11
C ALA A 318 -10.38 5.59 -6.24
N ALA A 319 -10.36 6.68 -5.48
CA ALA A 319 -11.37 7.72 -5.55
C ALA A 319 -11.27 8.59 -6.80
N VAL A 320 -10.06 9.08 -7.13
CA VAL A 320 -9.86 10.04 -8.22
C VAL A 320 -9.70 9.39 -9.60
N GLY A 321 -9.27 8.13 -9.67
CA GLY A 321 -8.92 7.43 -10.91
C GLY A 321 -7.59 7.90 -11.52
N TYR A 322 -7.03 7.09 -12.42
CA TYR A 322 -5.72 7.33 -13.04
C TYR A 322 -5.66 8.61 -13.87
N ASP A 323 -6.72 8.90 -14.63
CA ASP A 323 -6.72 10.05 -15.53
C ASP A 323 -6.60 11.39 -14.78
N ALA A 324 -7.12 11.47 -13.54
CA ALA A 324 -7.06 12.66 -12.70
C ALA A 324 -5.71 12.84 -11.98
N ILE A 325 -4.87 11.81 -11.90
CA ILE A 325 -3.54 11.92 -11.30
C ILE A 325 -2.66 12.86 -12.15
N PRO A 326 -1.96 13.84 -11.54
CA PRO A 326 -1.11 14.78 -12.27
C PRO A 326 -0.03 14.09 -13.11
N ARG A 327 0.11 14.50 -14.37
CA ARG A 327 1.03 13.89 -15.34
C ARG A 327 2.48 13.87 -14.87
N LYS A 328 2.92 14.93 -14.18
CA LYS A 328 4.29 15.05 -13.64
C LYS A 328 4.71 13.89 -12.73
N PHE A 329 3.78 13.27 -12.02
CA PHE A 329 4.08 12.09 -11.19
C PHE A 329 4.13 10.81 -12.04
N LYS A 330 3.29 10.72 -13.07
CA LYS A 330 3.24 9.54 -13.96
C LYS A 330 4.49 9.44 -14.83
N ASP A 331 4.94 10.57 -15.36
CA ASP A 331 6.08 10.61 -16.29
C ASP A 331 7.41 10.23 -15.63
N ASP A 332 7.58 10.48 -14.34
CA ASP A 332 8.82 10.26 -13.59
C ASP A 332 8.83 8.99 -12.72
N LEU A 333 7.72 8.24 -12.70
CA LEU A 333 7.58 7.02 -11.88
C LEU A 333 8.28 5.82 -12.55
N GLU A 334 9.13 5.11 -11.80
CA GLU A 334 9.65 3.80 -12.19
C GLU A 334 8.51 2.77 -12.30
N LEU A 335 8.65 1.77 -13.16
CA LEU A 335 7.67 0.69 -13.35
C LEU A 335 6.25 1.14 -13.76
N HIS A 336 6.05 2.42 -14.12
CA HIS A 336 4.74 2.96 -14.49
C HIS A 336 3.95 2.04 -15.42
N ASP A 337 4.56 1.59 -16.53
CA ASP A 337 3.88 0.75 -17.53
C ASP A 337 3.61 -0.67 -17.00
N VAL A 338 4.50 -1.19 -16.15
CA VAL A 338 4.32 -2.48 -15.47
C VAL A 338 3.12 -2.43 -14.52
N ILE A 339 3.00 -1.35 -13.75
CA ILE A 339 1.89 -1.16 -12.80
C ILE A 339 0.56 -1.01 -13.56
N LEU A 340 0.53 -0.25 -14.66
CA LEU A 340 -0.64 -0.14 -15.51
C LEU A 340 -1.04 -1.48 -16.12
N HIS A 341 -0.06 -2.23 -16.62
CA HIS A 341 -0.29 -3.57 -17.18
C HIS A 341 -0.89 -4.51 -16.12
N MET A 342 -0.35 -4.49 -14.89
CA MET A 342 -0.89 -5.27 -13.78
C MET A 342 -2.32 -4.87 -13.40
N ALA A 343 -2.62 -3.57 -13.37
CA ALA A 343 -3.98 -3.07 -13.13
C ALA A 343 -4.95 -3.56 -14.22
N ASP A 344 -4.52 -3.55 -15.47
CA ASP A 344 -5.30 -4.04 -16.59
C ASP A 344 -5.49 -5.56 -16.57
N ASP A 345 -4.48 -6.32 -16.15
CA ASP A 345 -4.58 -7.76 -15.94
C ASP A 345 -5.60 -8.09 -14.82
N ILE A 346 -5.59 -7.34 -13.71
CA ILE A 346 -6.61 -7.47 -12.67
C ILE A 346 -7.99 -7.19 -13.26
N TYR A 347 -8.14 -6.10 -14.03
CA TYR A 347 -9.43 -5.73 -14.64
C TYR A 347 -9.95 -6.78 -15.63
N ARG A 348 -9.07 -7.44 -16.38
CA ARG A 348 -9.42 -8.55 -17.27
C ARG A 348 -9.60 -9.87 -16.52
N GLY A 349 -9.03 -9.98 -15.33
CA GLY A 349 -8.99 -11.20 -14.52
C GLY A 349 -8.09 -12.29 -15.11
N GLU A 350 -7.08 -11.91 -15.89
CA GLU A 350 -6.13 -12.83 -16.52
C GLU A 350 -4.76 -12.16 -16.73
N VAL A 351 -3.71 -12.96 -16.71
CA VAL A 351 -2.35 -12.52 -17.04
C VAL A 351 -2.20 -12.40 -18.54
N THR A 352 -1.83 -11.21 -19.02
CA THR A 352 -1.53 -10.99 -20.44
C THR A 352 0.00 -10.83 -20.64
N LYS A 353 0.46 -10.91 -21.88
CA LYS A 353 1.87 -10.65 -22.20
C LYS A 353 2.09 -9.15 -22.29
N MET A 354 3.08 -8.66 -21.58
CA MET A 354 3.59 -7.31 -21.70
C MET A 354 4.46 -7.15 -22.96
#